data_c07eb3ff966cd70bbdc51bc7e9fa6dc3
#
_entry.id   c07eb3ff966cd70bbdc51bc7e9fa6dc3
#
_cell.length_a   1.000
_cell.length_b   1.000
_cell.length_c   1.000
_cell.angle_alpha   90.00
_cell.angle_beta   90.00
_cell.angle_gamma   90.00
#
_symmetry.space_group_name_H-M   'P 1'
#
loop_
_entity.id
_entity.type
_entity.pdbx_description
1 polymer ?
#
loop_
_entity_poly.entity_id
_entity_poly.type
_entity_poly.pdbx_seq_one_letter_code
_entity_poly.pdbx_strand_id
1 'polypeptide(L)'
;VGKLNSYQEVAWYLTVLTRWFDYNDTFLAKEWAHPSDNFGSVYSYFYANPNFKFIDFTTALTKAYEIQGSLCLGTSLNQLGYDHVFYVKLASGAVFSSLLSKGNEKIVHRTINHILLDGPSLRSYRHFPNVGKRKSWAAADASKRGIELAKISHLNDEVYSSIQDDKNWGFEKNYLNDSEIKFGKELNDWVIQN
;
A
#
# COMPACT_ATOMS: atom_id res chain seq x y z
N VAL A 1 -26.70 -1.61 7.88
CA VAL A 1 -25.47 -1.26 7.16
C VAL A 1 -25.84 -1.21 5.70
N GLY A 2 -25.70 -0.02 5.05
CA GLY A 2 -26.01 0.14 3.62
C GLY A 2 -25.15 -0.80 2.75
N LYS A 3 -25.60 -1.09 1.53
CA LYS A 3 -24.83 -1.87 0.56
C LYS A 3 -23.58 -1.08 0.18
N LEU A 4 -22.40 -1.67 0.35
CA LEU A 4 -21.14 -1.08 -0.12
C LEU A 4 -21.10 -1.12 -1.64
N ASN A 5 -20.91 0.02 -2.29
CA ASN A 5 -21.11 0.15 -3.74
C ASN A 5 -19.82 0.35 -4.53
N SER A 6 -18.66 0.51 -3.86
CA SER A 6 -17.39 0.73 -4.53
C SER A 6 -16.26 -0.09 -3.91
N TYR A 7 -15.22 -0.38 -4.69
CA TYR A 7 -13.98 -1.00 -4.20
C TYR A 7 -13.41 -0.23 -3.01
N GLN A 8 -13.43 1.10 -3.10
CA GLN A 8 -12.87 1.99 -2.08
C GLN A 8 -13.63 1.88 -0.75
N GLU A 9 -14.96 1.79 -0.79
CA GLU A 9 -15.78 1.61 0.42
C GLU A 9 -15.54 0.24 1.06
N VAL A 10 -15.52 -0.82 0.27
CA VAL A 10 -15.25 -2.18 0.77
C VAL A 10 -13.86 -2.22 1.41
N ALA A 11 -12.84 -1.70 0.74
CA ALA A 11 -11.47 -1.66 1.26
C ALA A 11 -11.39 -0.86 2.56
N TRP A 12 -12.00 0.32 2.61
CA TRP A 12 -12.04 1.15 3.81
C TRP A 12 -12.64 0.39 5.00
N TYR A 13 -13.86 -0.14 4.84
CA TYR A 13 -14.55 -0.84 5.93
C TYR A 13 -13.77 -2.03 6.45
N LEU A 14 -13.30 -2.89 5.56
CA LEU A 14 -12.58 -4.09 5.96
C LEU A 14 -11.24 -3.75 6.61
N THR A 15 -10.49 -2.79 6.10
CA THR A 15 -9.23 -2.40 6.71
C THR A 15 -9.44 -1.72 8.08
N VAL A 16 -10.50 -0.89 8.24
CA VAL A 16 -10.86 -0.35 9.57
C VAL A 16 -11.17 -1.48 10.54
N LEU A 17 -11.98 -2.47 10.13
CA LEU A 17 -12.33 -3.60 10.99
C LEU A 17 -11.10 -4.43 11.37
N THR A 18 -10.20 -4.67 10.43
CA THR A 18 -8.93 -5.37 10.67
C THR A 18 -8.08 -4.63 11.72
N ARG A 19 -8.06 -3.29 11.67
CA ARG A 19 -7.18 -2.45 12.52
C ARG A 19 -7.81 -1.97 13.82
N TRP A 20 -9.11 -2.13 14.02
CA TRP A 20 -9.81 -1.43 15.08
C TRP A 20 -9.27 -1.72 16.47
N PHE A 21 -8.96 -2.99 16.75
CA PHE A 21 -8.45 -3.44 18.05
C PHE A 21 -6.95 -3.71 18.08
N ASP A 22 -6.21 -3.49 16.98
CA ASP A 22 -4.79 -3.83 16.86
C ASP A 22 -4.47 -5.31 17.17
N TYR A 23 -5.39 -6.23 16.86
CA TYR A 23 -5.21 -7.69 17.04
C TYR A 23 -4.76 -8.41 15.77
N ASN A 24 -4.54 -7.65 14.71
CA ASN A 24 -4.01 -8.18 13.46
C ASN A 24 -2.50 -8.44 13.56
N ASP A 25 -1.95 -9.01 12.50
CA ASP A 25 -0.53 -9.33 12.39
C ASP A 25 0.39 -8.13 12.62
N THR A 26 1.61 -8.41 13.02
CA THR A 26 2.68 -7.41 13.13
C THR A 26 3.94 -7.97 12.49
N PHE A 27 4.45 -7.26 11.49
CA PHE A 27 5.71 -7.54 10.84
C PHE A 27 6.80 -6.65 11.45
N LEU A 28 7.74 -7.28 12.17
CA LEU A 28 8.82 -6.58 12.87
C LEU A 28 10.08 -6.60 12.00
N ALA A 29 10.37 -5.45 11.39
CA ALA A 29 11.51 -5.25 10.52
C ALA A 29 12.15 -3.88 10.80
N LYS A 30 12.95 -3.37 9.88
CA LYS A 30 13.50 -2.00 9.96
C LYS A 30 12.38 -0.95 10.02
N GLU A 31 11.28 -1.18 9.30
CA GLU A 31 10.00 -0.49 9.50
C GLU A 31 8.98 -1.50 10.04
N TRP A 32 8.26 -1.15 11.09
CA TRP A 32 7.18 -1.98 11.64
C TRP A 32 5.89 -1.74 10.88
N ALA A 33 5.22 -2.81 10.51
CA ALA A 33 4.01 -2.74 9.72
C ALA A 33 3.02 -3.85 10.04
N HIS A 34 1.87 -3.78 9.40
CA HIS A 34 0.79 -4.74 9.50
C HIS A 34 0.34 -5.14 8.10
N PRO A 35 0.93 -6.18 7.49
CA PRO A 35 0.63 -6.55 6.11
C PRO A 35 -0.84 -6.91 5.86
N SER A 36 -1.57 -7.39 6.88
CA SER A 36 -3.03 -7.60 6.79
C SER A 36 -3.84 -6.32 6.52
N ASP A 37 -3.25 -5.14 6.66
CA ASP A 37 -3.86 -3.88 6.25
C ASP A 37 -4.22 -3.85 4.75
N ASN A 38 -3.58 -4.72 3.94
CA ASN A 38 -3.87 -4.89 2.52
C ASN A 38 -5.08 -5.80 2.24
N PHE A 39 -5.58 -6.54 3.23
CA PHE A 39 -6.69 -7.47 3.04
C PHE A 39 -7.90 -6.80 2.41
N GLY A 40 -8.29 -5.63 2.94
CA GLY A 40 -9.47 -4.90 2.47
C GLY A 40 -9.38 -4.52 0.99
N SER A 41 -8.21 -4.07 0.51
CA SER A 41 -8.02 -3.69 -0.90
C SER A 41 -8.08 -4.90 -1.82
N VAL A 42 -7.39 -5.98 -1.48
CA VAL A 42 -7.40 -7.22 -2.27
C VAL A 42 -8.80 -7.82 -2.30
N TYR A 43 -9.44 -7.96 -1.15
CA TYR A 43 -10.78 -8.53 -1.06
C TYR A 43 -11.81 -7.70 -1.83
N SER A 44 -11.68 -6.37 -1.87
CA SER A 44 -12.63 -5.51 -2.58
C SER A 44 -12.76 -5.86 -4.07
N TYR A 45 -11.64 -6.22 -4.72
CA TYR A 45 -11.65 -6.67 -6.10
C TYR A 45 -12.44 -7.97 -6.27
N PHE A 46 -12.16 -8.95 -5.43
CA PHE A 46 -12.83 -10.27 -5.51
C PHE A 46 -14.30 -10.20 -5.09
N TYR A 47 -14.66 -9.33 -4.15
CA TYR A 47 -16.04 -9.07 -3.77
C TYR A 47 -16.90 -8.59 -4.97
N ALA A 48 -16.33 -7.74 -5.81
CA ALA A 48 -17.01 -7.25 -7.02
C ALA A 48 -16.89 -8.19 -8.22
N ASN A 49 -16.01 -9.18 -8.18
CA ASN A 49 -15.74 -10.15 -9.24
C ASN A 49 -15.84 -11.57 -8.67
N PRO A 50 -17.04 -12.09 -8.38
CA PRO A 50 -17.23 -13.31 -7.59
C PRO A 50 -16.79 -14.61 -8.28
N ASN A 51 -16.56 -14.58 -9.59
CA ASN A 51 -16.13 -15.75 -10.37
C ASN A 51 -14.59 -15.91 -10.32
N PHE A 52 -14.03 -16.17 -9.15
CA PHE A 52 -12.61 -16.38 -8.93
C PHE A 52 -12.34 -17.69 -8.18
N LYS A 53 -11.12 -18.20 -8.30
CA LYS A 53 -10.65 -19.31 -7.48
C LYS A 53 -10.03 -18.77 -6.20
N PHE A 54 -10.16 -19.48 -5.09
CA PHE A 54 -9.57 -19.09 -3.81
C PHE A 54 -8.05 -18.87 -3.92
N ILE A 55 -7.38 -19.66 -4.77
CA ILE A 55 -5.94 -19.48 -5.03
C ILE A 55 -5.60 -18.13 -5.65
N ASP A 56 -6.48 -17.56 -6.47
CA ASP A 56 -6.25 -16.25 -7.08
C ASP A 56 -6.23 -15.15 -5.99
N PHE A 57 -7.18 -15.24 -5.06
CA PHE A 57 -7.25 -14.34 -3.91
C PHE A 57 -6.03 -14.47 -3.00
N THR A 58 -5.66 -15.69 -2.61
CA THR A 58 -4.51 -15.90 -1.73
C THR A 58 -3.21 -15.48 -2.39
N THR A 59 -3.05 -15.73 -3.69
CA THR A 59 -1.87 -15.27 -4.46
C THR A 59 -1.78 -13.74 -4.48
N ALA A 60 -2.89 -13.05 -4.70
CA ALA A 60 -2.91 -11.58 -4.68
C ALA A 60 -2.57 -11.03 -3.29
N LEU A 61 -3.12 -11.63 -2.23
CA LEU A 61 -2.84 -11.23 -0.87
C LEU A 61 -1.36 -11.47 -0.51
N THR A 62 -0.80 -12.63 -0.87
CA THR A 62 0.63 -12.93 -0.69
C THR A 62 1.51 -11.89 -1.38
N LYS A 63 1.19 -11.49 -2.61
CA LYS A 63 1.94 -10.43 -3.30
C LYS A 63 1.90 -9.10 -2.53
N ALA A 64 0.78 -8.73 -1.94
CA ALA A 64 0.70 -7.52 -1.14
C ALA A 64 1.56 -7.60 0.13
N TYR A 65 1.58 -8.76 0.79
CA TYR A 65 2.47 -9.03 1.93
C TYR A 65 3.94 -8.93 1.54
N GLU A 66 4.32 -9.52 0.41
CA GLU A 66 5.69 -9.50 -0.09
C GLU A 66 6.18 -8.09 -0.44
N ILE A 67 5.35 -7.32 -1.14
CA ILE A 67 5.69 -5.92 -1.48
C ILE A 67 5.90 -5.11 -0.20
N GLN A 68 4.94 -5.15 0.72
CA GLN A 68 5.03 -4.38 1.95
C GLN A 68 6.17 -4.86 2.84
N GLY A 69 6.31 -6.16 3.04
CA GLY A 69 7.36 -6.74 3.88
C GLY A 69 8.75 -6.44 3.35
N SER A 70 8.98 -6.57 2.04
CA SER A 70 10.27 -6.26 1.42
C SER A 70 10.65 -4.78 1.58
N LEU A 71 9.70 -3.86 1.41
CA LEU A 71 9.91 -2.43 1.69
C LEU A 71 10.22 -2.17 3.16
N CYS A 72 9.53 -2.83 4.08
CA CYS A 72 9.76 -2.72 5.52
C CYS A 72 11.15 -3.21 5.95
N LEU A 73 11.68 -4.23 5.29
CA LEU A 73 13.04 -4.71 5.51
C LEU A 73 14.10 -3.70 5.03
N GLY A 74 13.84 -3.02 3.93
CA GLY A 74 14.81 -2.16 3.25
C GLY A 74 14.90 -0.74 3.79
N THR A 75 13.77 -0.08 4.01
CA THR A 75 13.72 1.37 4.30
C THR A 75 12.78 1.67 5.46
N SER A 76 13.24 2.47 6.43
CA SER A 76 12.40 2.95 7.54
C SER A 76 11.89 4.36 7.30
N LEU A 77 10.58 4.49 7.12
CA LEU A 77 9.88 5.77 7.03
C LEU A 77 9.74 6.44 8.40
N ASN A 78 9.64 5.64 9.45
CA ASN A 78 9.51 6.13 10.83
C ASN A 78 10.70 7.01 11.23
N GLN A 79 11.92 6.63 10.84
CA GLN A 79 13.13 7.42 11.12
C GLN A 79 13.11 8.80 10.44
N LEU A 80 12.31 8.94 9.39
CA LEU A 80 12.13 10.17 8.62
C LEU A 80 10.87 10.96 9.03
N GLY A 81 10.13 10.49 10.05
CA GLY A 81 8.92 11.14 10.52
C GLY A 81 7.65 10.79 9.73
N TYR A 82 7.73 9.86 8.80
CA TYR A 82 6.61 9.40 8.00
C TYR A 82 5.99 8.10 8.54
N ASP A 83 4.76 7.83 8.11
CA ASP A 83 4.01 6.67 8.57
C ASP A 83 4.16 5.47 7.62
N HIS A 84 4.31 4.28 8.19
CA HIS A 84 4.41 3.00 7.48
C HIS A 84 3.19 2.70 6.59
N VAL A 85 2.03 3.33 6.81
CA VAL A 85 0.85 3.15 5.96
C VAL A 85 1.07 3.59 4.52
N PHE A 86 2.15 4.30 4.23
CA PHE A 86 2.59 4.55 2.86
C PHE A 86 2.90 3.24 2.12
N TYR A 87 3.50 2.27 2.79
CA TYR A 87 3.75 0.96 2.21
C TYR A 87 2.46 0.15 2.00
N VAL A 88 1.43 0.37 2.84
CA VAL A 88 0.09 -0.14 2.56
C VAL A 88 -0.47 0.47 1.28
N LYS A 89 -0.33 1.79 1.10
CA LYS A 89 -0.77 2.48 -0.12
C LYS A 89 -0.09 1.90 -1.36
N LEU A 90 1.24 1.69 -1.31
CA LEU A 90 2.02 1.09 -2.40
C LEU A 90 1.58 -0.34 -2.70
N ALA A 91 1.57 -1.21 -1.71
CA ALA A 91 1.24 -2.63 -1.88
C ALA A 91 -0.21 -2.82 -2.35
N SER A 92 -1.16 -2.16 -1.68
CA SER A 92 -2.57 -2.18 -2.05
C SER A 92 -2.80 -1.66 -3.47
N GLY A 93 -2.20 -0.52 -3.82
CA GLY A 93 -2.36 0.09 -5.14
C GLY A 93 -1.74 -0.75 -6.25
N ALA A 94 -0.52 -1.25 -6.06
CA ALA A 94 0.17 -2.08 -7.04
C ALA A 94 -0.59 -3.39 -7.32
N VAL A 95 -1.01 -4.11 -6.26
CA VAL A 95 -1.73 -5.37 -6.41
C VAL A 95 -3.12 -5.14 -7.01
N PHE A 96 -3.87 -4.14 -6.53
CA PHE A 96 -5.17 -3.81 -7.09
C PHE A 96 -5.07 -3.40 -8.56
N SER A 97 -4.08 -2.59 -8.92
CA SER A 97 -3.80 -2.20 -10.32
C SER A 97 -3.50 -3.40 -11.19
N SER A 98 -2.68 -4.34 -10.72
CA SER A 98 -2.37 -5.58 -11.41
C SER A 98 -3.63 -6.43 -11.64
N LEU A 99 -4.49 -6.57 -10.64
CA LEU A 99 -5.77 -7.30 -10.78
C LEU A 99 -6.69 -6.61 -11.80
N LEU A 100 -6.87 -5.29 -11.68
CA LEU A 100 -7.76 -4.51 -12.55
C LEU A 100 -7.30 -4.52 -14.00
N SER A 101 -6.00 -4.44 -14.24
CA SER A 101 -5.38 -4.35 -15.57
C SER A 101 -4.97 -5.71 -16.15
N LYS A 102 -5.28 -6.83 -15.46
CA LYS A 102 -4.86 -8.20 -15.84
C LYS A 102 -3.35 -8.32 -16.01
N GLY A 103 -2.58 -7.71 -15.11
CA GLY A 103 -1.13 -7.78 -15.11
C GLY A 103 -0.42 -6.81 -16.06
N ASN A 104 -1.08 -5.77 -16.56
CA ASN A 104 -0.43 -4.79 -17.43
C ASN A 104 0.59 -3.95 -16.64
N GLU A 105 1.87 -4.23 -16.87
CA GLU A 105 2.99 -3.61 -16.15
C GLU A 105 3.03 -2.09 -16.30
N LYS A 106 2.67 -1.54 -17.47
CA LYS A 106 2.67 -0.09 -17.70
C LYS A 106 1.64 0.61 -16.81
N ILE A 107 0.48 0.00 -16.59
CA ILE A 107 -0.57 0.55 -15.72
C ILE A 107 -0.14 0.43 -14.26
N VAL A 108 0.46 -0.69 -13.86
CA VAL A 108 1.00 -0.88 -12.51
C VAL A 108 2.10 0.14 -12.22
N HIS A 109 3.06 0.30 -13.14
CA HIS A 109 4.12 1.30 -13.02
C HIS A 109 3.56 2.74 -12.87
N ARG A 110 2.58 3.10 -13.68
CA ARG A 110 1.88 4.39 -13.57
C ARG A 110 1.22 4.56 -12.21
N THR A 111 0.59 3.50 -11.69
CA THR A 111 -0.02 3.53 -10.36
C THR A 111 1.02 3.80 -9.27
N ILE A 112 2.18 3.14 -9.35
CA ILE A 112 3.29 3.37 -8.40
C ILE A 112 3.75 4.83 -8.49
N ASN A 113 3.93 5.37 -9.70
CA ASN A 113 4.32 6.77 -9.88
C ASN A 113 3.30 7.74 -9.25
N HIS A 114 2.01 7.54 -9.46
CA HIS A 114 0.97 8.34 -8.79
C HIS A 114 1.03 8.23 -7.27
N ILE A 115 1.34 7.05 -6.73
CA ILE A 115 1.48 6.86 -5.28
C ILE A 115 2.72 7.59 -4.74
N LEU A 116 3.82 7.57 -5.47
CA LEU A 116 5.03 8.32 -5.10
C LEU A 116 4.77 9.83 -5.12
N LEU A 117 4.07 10.34 -6.13
CA LEU A 117 3.66 11.75 -6.22
C LEU A 117 2.74 12.18 -5.06
N ASP A 118 1.86 11.29 -4.63
CA ASP A 118 0.94 11.52 -3.51
C ASP A 118 1.66 11.51 -2.14
N GLY A 119 2.83 10.90 -2.06
CA GLY A 119 3.71 10.89 -0.91
C GLY A 119 3.19 10.18 0.35
N PRO A 120 4.00 10.10 1.40
CA PRO A 120 3.64 9.54 2.70
C PRO A 120 2.94 10.56 3.60
N SER A 121 2.10 10.07 4.52
CA SER A 121 1.55 10.89 5.59
C SER A 121 2.55 11.04 6.74
N LEU A 122 2.44 12.14 7.50
CA LEU A 122 3.22 12.34 8.72
C LEU A 122 2.81 11.35 9.80
N ARG A 123 3.78 10.93 10.61
CA ARG A 123 3.59 10.01 11.74
C ARG A 123 3.14 10.70 13.02
N SER A 124 3.10 12.02 13.11
CA SER A 124 2.86 12.81 14.32
C SER A 124 1.60 12.40 15.09
N TYR A 125 0.55 11.93 14.41
CA TYR A 125 -0.70 11.48 15.03
C TYR A 125 -0.58 10.15 15.82
N ARG A 126 0.57 9.48 15.79
CA ARG A 126 0.85 8.28 16.61
C ARG A 126 1.57 8.60 17.91
N HIS A 127 1.94 9.87 18.13
CA HIS A 127 2.70 10.34 19.27
C HIS A 127 1.90 11.35 20.09
N PHE A 128 2.10 11.32 21.42
CA PHE A 128 1.54 12.32 22.32
C PHE A 128 2.01 13.74 21.90
N PRO A 129 1.15 14.77 21.96
CA PRO A 129 -0.25 14.75 22.43
C PRO A 129 -1.29 14.42 21.33
N ASN A 130 -0.88 14.07 20.11
CA ASN A 130 -1.74 14.00 18.94
C ASN A 130 -2.39 12.61 18.71
N VAL A 131 -2.21 11.68 19.63
CA VAL A 131 -2.78 10.32 19.48
C VAL A 131 -4.30 10.38 19.49
N GLY A 132 -4.92 9.80 18.46
CA GLY A 132 -6.36 9.81 18.30
C GLY A 132 -6.88 8.70 17.38
N LYS A 133 -8.16 8.77 17.03
CA LYS A 133 -8.86 7.76 16.21
C LYS A 133 -8.24 7.53 14.84
N ARG A 134 -7.44 8.49 14.31
CA ARG A 134 -6.71 8.31 13.05
C ARG A 134 -5.84 7.05 13.05
N LYS A 135 -5.29 6.66 14.20
CA LYS A 135 -4.50 5.43 14.34
C LYS A 135 -5.25 4.20 13.81
N SER A 136 -6.57 4.11 14.07
CA SER A 136 -7.38 2.96 13.67
C SER A 136 -7.84 2.99 12.21
N TRP A 137 -7.81 4.15 11.52
CA TRP A 137 -8.28 4.25 10.13
C TRP A 137 -7.23 4.71 9.11
N ALA A 138 -6.01 5.05 9.55
CA ALA A 138 -4.96 5.54 8.65
C ALA A 138 -4.57 4.51 7.57
N ALA A 139 -4.49 3.22 7.93
CA ALA A 139 -4.25 2.16 6.96
C ALA A 139 -5.41 1.99 5.97
N ALA A 140 -6.65 2.18 6.43
CA ALA A 140 -7.83 2.15 5.57
C ALA A 140 -7.85 3.31 4.56
N ASP A 141 -7.42 4.49 4.99
CA ASP A 141 -7.25 5.65 4.10
C ASP A 141 -6.17 5.39 3.05
N ALA A 142 -5.02 4.83 3.46
CA ALA A 142 -3.94 4.45 2.56
C ALA A 142 -4.38 3.39 1.53
N SER A 143 -5.04 2.33 1.97
CA SER A 143 -5.58 1.26 1.12
C SER A 143 -6.60 1.80 0.12
N LYS A 144 -7.58 2.58 0.59
CA LYS A 144 -8.57 3.27 -0.25
C LYS A 144 -7.91 4.17 -1.30
N ARG A 145 -6.92 4.97 -0.90
CA ARG A 145 -6.21 5.88 -1.79
C ARG A 145 -5.40 5.13 -2.85
N GLY A 146 -4.76 4.01 -2.48
CA GLY A 146 -4.07 3.13 -3.43
C GLY A 146 -5.00 2.62 -4.53
N ILE A 147 -6.21 2.19 -4.18
CA ILE A 147 -7.24 1.76 -5.15
C ILE A 147 -7.66 2.92 -6.06
N GLU A 148 -7.87 4.10 -5.50
CA GLU A 148 -8.27 5.27 -6.27
C GLU A 148 -7.22 5.64 -7.33
N LEU A 149 -5.95 5.67 -6.94
CA LEU A 149 -4.84 5.94 -7.84
C LEU A 149 -4.68 4.84 -8.91
N ALA A 150 -4.90 3.57 -8.54
CA ALA A 150 -4.93 2.46 -9.50
C ALA A 150 -6.03 2.62 -10.55
N LYS A 151 -7.23 3.06 -10.15
CA LYS A 151 -8.33 3.34 -11.08
C LYS A 151 -8.03 4.53 -11.99
N ILE A 152 -7.47 5.61 -11.45
CA ILE A 152 -7.03 6.75 -12.24
C ILE A 152 -6.00 6.31 -13.28
N SER A 153 -5.00 5.53 -12.87
CA SER A 153 -3.96 5.01 -13.76
C SER A 153 -4.49 4.09 -14.86
N HIS A 154 -5.61 3.42 -14.61
CA HIS A 154 -6.28 2.56 -15.60
C HIS A 154 -7.03 3.37 -16.67
N LEU A 155 -7.52 4.55 -16.32
CA LEU A 155 -8.30 5.43 -17.21
C LEU A 155 -7.42 6.42 -18.00
N ASN A 156 -6.22 6.70 -17.51
CA ASN A 156 -5.29 7.65 -18.10
C ASN A 156 -4.12 6.95 -18.78
N ASP A 157 -3.50 7.62 -19.75
CA ASP A 157 -2.30 7.18 -20.45
C ASP A 157 -1.06 8.06 -20.17
N GLU A 158 -1.16 8.97 -19.20
CA GLU A 158 -0.05 9.82 -18.76
C GLU A 158 1.18 8.97 -18.40
N VAL A 159 2.33 9.41 -18.89
CA VAL A 159 3.62 8.76 -18.61
C VAL A 159 4.48 9.71 -17.81
N TYR A 160 4.81 9.28 -16.59
CA TYR A 160 5.78 9.97 -15.75
C TYR A 160 7.12 9.24 -15.82
N SER A 161 8.19 10.01 -15.97
CA SER A 161 9.55 9.51 -15.89
C SER A 161 10.26 10.11 -14.68
N SER A 162 11.14 9.32 -14.07
CA SER A 162 12.02 9.80 -12.98
C SER A 162 11.30 10.33 -11.73
N ILE A 163 10.04 9.92 -11.46
CA ILE A 163 9.33 10.34 -10.24
C ILE A 163 10.06 9.87 -8.97
N GLN A 164 10.69 8.71 -9.04
CA GLN A 164 11.42 8.17 -7.90
C GLN A 164 12.72 8.95 -7.65
N ASP A 165 13.56 9.11 -8.66
CA ASP A 165 14.98 9.44 -8.60
C ASP A 165 15.36 10.83 -9.16
N ASP A 166 14.40 11.66 -9.56
CA ASP A 166 14.69 13.03 -9.98
C ASP A 166 15.40 13.80 -8.88
N LYS A 167 16.54 14.41 -9.22
CA LYS A 167 17.45 15.05 -8.27
C LYS A 167 16.90 16.32 -7.62
N ASN A 168 15.86 16.93 -8.20
CA ASN A 168 15.26 18.15 -7.67
C ASN A 168 13.86 17.90 -7.10
N TRP A 169 13.05 17.09 -7.80
CA TRP A 169 11.62 16.94 -7.53
C TRP A 169 11.21 15.50 -7.25
N GLY A 170 12.15 14.54 -7.28
CA GLY A 170 11.89 13.13 -7.07
C GLY A 170 11.50 12.78 -5.63
N PHE A 171 10.87 11.62 -5.49
CA PHE A 171 10.43 11.08 -4.21
C PHE A 171 11.62 10.87 -3.24
N GLU A 172 12.71 10.27 -3.70
CA GLU A 172 13.89 9.99 -2.88
C GLU A 172 14.53 11.28 -2.36
N LYS A 173 14.61 12.31 -3.21
CA LYS A 173 15.11 13.62 -2.83
C LYS A 173 14.27 14.25 -1.72
N ASN A 174 12.97 14.30 -1.90
CA ASN A 174 12.07 15.10 -1.05
C ASN A 174 11.59 14.37 0.19
N TYR A 175 11.54 13.03 0.17
CA TYR A 175 11.02 12.23 1.28
C TYR A 175 12.07 11.36 1.97
N LEU A 176 13.16 10.99 1.28
CA LEU A 176 14.16 10.08 1.81
C LEU A 176 15.54 10.73 2.03
N ASN A 177 15.63 12.06 1.99
CA ASN A 177 16.87 12.80 2.16
C ASN A 177 17.99 12.33 1.21
N ASP A 178 17.68 12.20 -0.08
CA ASP A 178 18.56 11.66 -1.13
C ASP A 178 18.97 10.18 -0.95
N SER A 179 18.31 9.45 -0.06
CA SER A 179 18.53 8.01 0.06
C SER A 179 17.60 7.25 -0.88
N GLU A 180 18.10 6.17 -1.47
CA GLU A 180 17.29 5.28 -2.31
C GLU A 180 16.24 4.53 -1.47
N ILE A 181 15.05 4.32 -2.05
CA ILE A 181 14.10 3.34 -1.51
C ILE A 181 14.64 1.94 -1.75
N LYS A 182 14.83 1.17 -0.68
CA LYS A 182 15.45 -0.14 -0.74
C LYS A 182 14.44 -1.24 -0.44
N PHE A 183 14.56 -2.33 -1.18
CA PHE A 183 13.96 -3.61 -0.83
C PHE A 183 14.95 -4.41 0.02
N GLY A 184 14.47 -5.05 1.07
CA GLY A 184 15.36 -5.75 2.01
C GLY A 184 15.78 -7.14 1.58
N LYS A 185 15.21 -7.66 0.50
CA LYS A 185 15.49 -9.01 -0.03
C LYS A 185 15.54 -9.02 -1.55
N GLU A 186 16.24 -10.03 -2.07
CA GLU A 186 16.20 -10.33 -3.51
C GLU A 186 14.81 -10.89 -3.89
N LEU A 187 14.44 -10.72 -5.16
CA LEU A 187 13.09 -11.04 -5.66
C LEU A 187 12.67 -12.52 -5.52
N ASN A 188 13.60 -13.42 -5.26
CA ASN A 188 13.35 -14.86 -5.12
C ASN A 188 13.21 -15.33 -3.67
N ASP A 189 13.43 -14.44 -2.70
CA ASP A 189 13.33 -14.75 -1.28
C ASP A 189 12.00 -14.24 -0.72
N TRP A 190 11.06 -15.15 -0.47
CA TRP A 190 9.74 -14.78 0.06
C TRP A 190 9.84 -14.29 1.50
N VAL A 191 9.38 -13.08 1.74
CA VAL A 191 9.34 -12.47 3.08
C VAL A 191 8.42 -13.26 4.02
N ILE A 192 7.33 -13.80 3.49
CA ILE A 192 6.33 -14.55 4.26
C ILE A 192 6.85 -15.91 4.77
N GLN A 193 8.00 -16.38 4.28
CA GLN A 193 8.61 -17.64 4.71
C GLN A 193 9.62 -17.47 5.85
N ASN A 194 9.91 -16.26 6.26
CA ASN A 194 10.85 -15.88 7.30
C ASN A 194 10.14 -15.04 8.36
#